data_ebe3e9a92a99da819222b076a467e8fb
#
_entry.id   ebe3e9a92a99da819222b076a467e8fb
#
_cell.length_a   1.000
_cell.length_b   1.000
_cell.length_c   1.000
_cell.angle_alpha   90.00
_cell.angle_beta   90.00
_cell.angle_gamma   90.00
#
_symmetry.space_group_name_H-M   'P 1'
#
loop_
_entity.id
_entity.type
_entity.pdbx_description
1 polymer ?
#
loop_
_entity_poly.entity_id
_entity_poly.type
_entity_poly.pdbx_seq_one_letter_code
_entity_poly.pdbx_strand_id
1 'polypeptide(L)'
;MINKHILNWEDIDNLIEKLCKKILNSKLEIKDIWGLPRGGSIPAVMVSHKLNIPITKGTISPTTLIIDDICDSGITLADFYETYQDEFSFPFYLKTAVLHYKSHTSVFEPTLYANQWSSNDWIIYPWERKDSKSIQDYKI
;
A
#
# COMPACT_ATOMS: atom_id res chain seq x y z
N MET A 1 8.10 -1.15 26.12
CA MET A 1 8.52 0.02 25.29
C MET A 1 8.55 -0.40 23.84
N ILE A 2 7.85 0.31 22.98
CA ILE A 2 7.85 0.04 21.54
C ILE A 2 9.05 0.75 20.91
N ASN A 3 9.90 -0.02 20.26
CA ASN A 3 11.02 0.55 19.51
C ASN A 3 10.53 1.13 18.19
N LYS A 4 11.15 2.22 17.77
CA LYS A 4 10.85 2.87 16.49
C LYS A 4 11.94 2.55 15.48
N HIS A 5 11.51 2.20 14.28
CA HIS A 5 12.40 1.96 13.15
C HIS A 5 12.21 3.08 12.14
N ILE A 6 13.16 3.98 12.09
CA ILE A 6 13.07 5.20 11.28
C ILE A 6 13.70 4.95 9.91
N LEU A 7 12.92 5.12 8.85
CA LEU A 7 13.38 4.95 7.47
C LEU A 7 13.79 6.30 6.88
N ASN A 8 14.80 6.28 6.04
CA ASN A 8 15.21 7.44 5.24
C ASN A 8 14.74 7.26 3.78
N TRP A 9 14.98 8.27 2.94
CA TRP A 9 14.55 8.23 1.55
C TRP A 9 15.29 7.19 0.72
N GLU A 10 16.52 6.86 1.05
CA GLU A 10 17.25 5.78 0.40
C GLU A 10 16.59 4.43 0.68
N ASP A 11 16.15 4.21 1.91
CA ASP A 11 15.38 3.01 2.28
C ASP A 11 14.12 2.90 1.43
N ILE A 12 13.42 4.03 1.23
CA ILE A 12 12.20 4.06 0.42
C ILE A 12 12.50 3.74 -1.04
N ASP A 13 13.55 4.33 -1.61
CA ASP A 13 13.94 4.04 -3.00
C ASP A 13 14.18 2.55 -3.21
N ASN A 14 14.86 1.90 -2.26
CA ASN A 14 15.13 0.46 -2.32
C ASN A 14 13.85 -0.36 -2.22
N LEU A 15 12.93 0.02 -1.35
CA LEU A 15 11.62 -0.65 -1.21
C LEU A 15 10.78 -0.50 -2.48
N ILE A 16 10.74 0.69 -3.05
CA ILE A 16 9.99 0.96 -4.29
C ILE A 16 10.58 0.14 -5.45
N GLU A 17 11.89 0.08 -5.57
CA GLU A 17 12.53 -0.73 -6.61
C GLU A 17 12.16 -2.20 -6.46
N LYS A 18 12.22 -2.72 -5.25
CA LYS A 18 11.85 -4.11 -4.96
C LYS A 18 10.38 -4.37 -5.26
N LEU A 19 9.49 -3.46 -4.87
CA LEU A 19 8.07 -3.58 -5.14
C LEU A 19 7.78 -3.55 -6.64
N CYS A 20 8.40 -2.63 -7.38
CA CYS A 20 8.21 -2.53 -8.82
C CYS A 20 8.66 -3.78 -9.57
N LYS A 21 9.75 -4.40 -9.14
CA LYS A 21 10.19 -5.69 -9.71
C LYS A 21 9.15 -6.78 -9.48
N LYS A 22 8.56 -6.84 -8.28
CA LYS A 22 7.49 -7.79 -7.97
C LYS A 22 6.23 -7.54 -8.80
N ILE A 23 5.87 -6.28 -8.99
CA ILE A 23 4.73 -5.91 -9.82
C ILE A 23 4.92 -6.39 -11.27
N LEU A 24 6.08 -6.12 -11.85
CA LEU A 24 6.39 -6.56 -13.21
C LEU A 24 6.41 -8.07 -13.33
N ASN A 25 6.99 -8.77 -12.36
CA ASN A 25 7.10 -10.23 -12.39
C ASN A 25 5.76 -10.93 -12.14
N SER A 26 4.80 -10.25 -11.52
CA SER A 26 3.47 -10.82 -11.23
C SER A 26 2.64 -11.03 -12.48
N LYS A 27 2.93 -10.30 -13.54
CA LYS A 27 2.17 -10.27 -14.81
C LYS A 27 0.69 -9.87 -14.61
N LEU A 28 0.39 -9.19 -13.50
CA LEU A 28 -0.95 -8.62 -13.28
C LEU A 28 -1.22 -7.51 -14.29
N GLU A 29 -2.46 -7.45 -14.78
CA GLU A 29 -2.89 -6.35 -15.64
C GLU A 29 -3.21 -5.14 -14.79
N ILE A 30 -2.36 -4.13 -14.86
CA ILE A 30 -2.49 -2.89 -14.11
C ILE A 30 -2.49 -1.73 -15.09
N LYS A 31 -3.61 -1.00 -15.15
CA LYS A 31 -3.79 0.14 -16.05
C LYS A 31 -3.63 1.47 -15.35
N ASP A 32 -3.90 1.50 -14.06
CA ASP A 32 -3.73 2.69 -13.24
C ASP A 32 -3.43 2.34 -11.80
N ILE A 33 -3.06 3.35 -11.02
CA ILE A 33 -2.63 3.20 -9.63
C ILE A 33 -3.41 4.18 -8.77
N TRP A 34 -3.79 3.76 -7.57
CA TRP A 34 -4.35 4.65 -6.57
C TRP A 34 -3.65 4.43 -5.23
N GLY A 35 -3.20 5.54 -4.63
CA GLY A 35 -2.59 5.51 -3.31
C GLY A 35 -3.62 5.75 -2.22
N LEU A 36 -3.70 4.83 -1.27
CA LEU A 36 -4.58 4.98 -0.13
C LEU A 36 -4.09 6.13 0.76
N PRO A 37 -4.84 7.23 0.86
CA PRO A 37 -4.36 8.38 1.63
C PRO A 37 -4.26 8.03 3.13
N ARG A 38 -3.34 8.60 3.82
CA ARG A 38 -2.27 9.48 3.32
C ARG A 38 -1.02 8.69 2.99
N GLY A 39 -0.75 7.61 3.76
CA GLY A 39 0.52 6.87 3.70
C GLY A 39 0.84 6.26 2.35
N GLY A 40 -0.19 5.86 1.60
CA GLY A 40 0.00 5.26 0.28
C GLY A 40 0.19 6.26 -0.86
N SER A 41 -0.07 7.53 -0.62
CA SER A 41 -0.04 8.54 -1.69
C SER A 41 1.37 8.73 -2.26
N ILE A 42 2.38 8.80 -1.41
CA ILE A 42 3.77 8.98 -1.86
C ILE A 42 4.31 7.73 -2.55
N PRO A 43 4.20 6.52 -1.96
CA PRO A 43 4.61 5.30 -2.68
C PRO A 43 3.90 5.14 -4.03
N ALA A 44 2.62 5.48 -4.11
CA ALA A 44 1.86 5.38 -5.35
C ALA A 44 2.45 6.26 -6.44
N VAL A 45 2.80 7.51 -6.12
CA VAL A 45 3.44 8.43 -7.07
C VAL A 45 4.80 7.87 -7.53
N MET A 46 5.59 7.34 -6.61
CA MET A 46 6.90 6.79 -6.93
C MET A 46 6.80 5.56 -7.84
N VAL A 47 5.86 4.66 -7.57
CA VAL A 47 5.61 3.48 -8.42
C VAL A 47 5.10 3.93 -9.79
N SER A 48 4.18 4.89 -9.83
CA SER A 48 3.64 5.45 -11.07
C SER A 48 4.74 5.96 -11.98
N HIS A 49 5.67 6.74 -11.45
CA HIS A 49 6.79 7.26 -12.23
C HIS A 49 7.73 6.15 -12.70
N LYS A 50 8.05 5.22 -11.82
CA LYS A 50 9.00 4.16 -12.14
C LYS A 50 8.47 3.20 -13.20
N LEU A 51 7.19 2.86 -13.16
CA LEU A 51 6.57 1.93 -14.10
C LEU A 51 5.85 2.61 -15.26
N ASN A 52 5.78 3.94 -15.24
CA ASN A 52 5.04 4.74 -16.22
C ASN A 52 3.58 4.30 -16.34
N ILE A 53 2.94 4.11 -15.19
CA ILE A 53 1.53 3.78 -15.08
C ILE A 53 0.82 4.98 -14.43
N PRO A 54 -0.28 5.49 -15.02
CA PRO A 54 -0.91 6.72 -14.51
C PRO A 54 -1.61 6.50 -13.18
N ILE A 55 -1.71 7.57 -12.39
CA ILE A 55 -2.58 7.61 -11.22
C ILE A 55 -4.02 7.69 -11.71
N THR A 56 -4.93 6.93 -11.09
CA THR A 56 -6.34 6.95 -11.50
C THR A 56 -6.97 8.33 -11.27
N LYS A 57 -7.93 8.66 -12.11
CA LYS A 57 -8.66 9.92 -12.03
C LYS A 57 -9.96 9.84 -11.26
N GLY A 58 -10.09 8.83 -10.39
CA GLY A 58 -11.20 8.74 -9.44
C GLY A 58 -12.03 7.48 -9.47
N THR A 59 -11.83 6.58 -10.42
CA THR A 59 -12.58 5.33 -10.48
C THR A 59 -11.66 4.14 -10.27
N ILE A 60 -11.94 3.36 -9.26
CA ILE A 60 -11.21 2.12 -8.98
C ILE A 60 -11.88 1.00 -9.76
N SER A 61 -11.06 0.20 -10.45
CA SER A 61 -11.50 -0.90 -11.29
C SER A 61 -10.67 -2.17 -11.00
N PRO A 62 -11.02 -3.31 -11.60
CA PRO A 62 -10.21 -4.52 -11.45
C PRO A 62 -8.76 -4.39 -11.94
N THR A 63 -8.45 -3.37 -12.73
CA THR A 63 -7.10 -3.10 -13.25
C THR A 63 -6.41 -1.95 -12.53
N THR A 64 -6.96 -1.49 -11.40
CA THR A 64 -6.33 -0.50 -10.53
C THR A 64 -5.50 -1.18 -9.47
N LEU A 65 -4.25 -0.78 -9.32
CA LEU A 65 -3.40 -1.22 -8.21
C LEU A 65 -3.54 -0.24 -7.05
N ILE A 66 -4.02 -0.74 -5.92
CA ILE A 66 -4.16 0.04 -4.69
C ILE A 66 -2.85 -0.05 -3.91
N ILE A 67 -2.24 1.07 -3.61
CA ILE A 67 -0.97 1.12 -2.88
C ILE A 67 -1.15 1.76 -1.52
N ASP A 68 -0.61 1.13 -0.49
CA ASP A 68 -0.48 1.68 0.85
C ASP A 68 0.98 1.52 1.32
N ASP A 69 1.34 2.19 2.38
CA ASP A 69 2.70 2.08 2.93
C ASP A 69 2.88 0.78 3.72
N ILE A 70 1.93 0.44 4.57
CA ILE A 70 2.02 -0.72 5.45
C ILE A 70 0.68 -1.43 5.59
N CYS A 71 0.73 -2.74 5.64
CA CYS A 71 -0.39 -3.59 6.05
C CYS A 71 -0.05 -4.16 7.43
N ASP A 72 -0.45 -3.47 8.49
CA ASP A 72 -0.16 -3.83 9.89
C ASP A 72 -1.29 -4.69 10.46
N SER A 73 -2.36 -4.08 10.99
CA SER A 73 -3.55 -4.83 11.40
C SER A 73 -4.33 -5.36 10.22
N GLY A 74 -4.20 -4.72 9.07
CA GLY A 74 -4.93 -5.04 7.85
C GLY A 74 -6.36 -4.50 7.83
N ILE A 75 -6.80 -3.82 8.88
CA ILE A 75 -8.18 -3.32 9.00
C ILE A 75 -8.47 -2.28 7.92
N THR A 76 -7.54 -1.39 7.65
CA THR A 76 -7.70 -0.35 6.63
C THR A 76 -7.96 -0.95 5.23
N LEU A 77 -7.14 -1.91 4.83
CA LEU A 77 -7.30 -2.56 3.53
C LEU A 77 -8.53 -3.47 3.50
N ALA A 78 -8.84 -4.14 4.61
CA ALA A 78 -10.04 -4.97 4.69
C ALA A 78 -11.31 -4.13 4.57
N ASP A 79 -11.38 -2.99 5.26
CA ASP A 79 -12.51 -2.06 5.16
C ASP A 79 -12.64 -1.50 3.74
N PHE A 80 -11.53 -1.14 3.14
CA PHE A 80 -11.50 -0.64 1.77
C PHE A 80 -12.01 -1.70 0.79
N TYR A 81 -11.56 -2.93 0.93
CA TYR A 81 -12.00 -4.06 0.11
C TYR A 81 -13.51 -4.26 0.23
N GLU A 82 -14.05 -4.31 1.45
CA GLU A 82 -15.49 -4.47 1.69
C GLU A 82 -16.31 -3.34 1.05
N THR A 83 -15.86 -2.10 1.22
CA THR A 83 -16.54 -0.93 0.65
C THR A 83 -16.68 -1.04 -0.87
N TYR A 84 -15.60 -1.40 -1.55
CA TYR A 84 -15.62 -1.50 -3.02
C TYR A 84 -16.29 -2.75 -3.53
N GLN A 85 -16.28 -3.84 -2.76
CA GLN A 85 -17.00 -5.06 -3.13
C GLN A 85 -18.50 -4.83 -3.18
N ASP A 86 -19.03 -4.03 -2.27
CA ASP A 86 -20.45 -3.72 -2.21
C ASP A 86 -20.92 -2.79 -3.34
N GLU A 87 -20.01 -1.98 -3.91
CA GLU A 87 -20.33 -1.07 -5.02
C GLU A 87 -20.45 -1.76 -6.38
N PHE A 88 -19.84 -2.93 -6.53
CA PHE A 88 -19.81 -3.64 -7.81
C PHE A 88 -20.70 -4.86 -7.73
N SER A 89 -21.53 -5.04 -8.77
CA SER A 89 -22.54 -6.10 -8.82
C SER A 89 -21.95 -7.50 -8.93
N PHE A 90 -20.63 -7.65 -9.11
CA PHE A 90 -19.96 -8.94 -9.08
C PHE A 90 -18.62 -8.80 -8.38
N PRO A 91 -18.18 -9.84 -7.66
CA PRO A 91 -16.93 -9.77 -6.93
C PRO A 91 -15.75 -9.71 -7.89
N PHE A 92 -14.85 -8.78 -7.65
CA PHE A 92 -13.52 -8.82 -8.22
C PHE A 92 -12.51 -8.64 -7.11
N TYR A 93 -11.33 -9.18 -7.31
CA TYR A 93 -10.26 -9.02 -6.32
C TYR A 93 -9.56 -7.69 -6.52
N LEU A 94 -9.54 -6.88 -5.47
CA LEU A 94 -8.68 -5.70 -5.45
C LEU A 94 -7.22 -6.13 -5.51
N LYS A 95 -6.46 -5.50 -6.38
CA LYS A 95 -5.02 -5.67 -6.43
C LYS A 95 -4.40 -4.66 -5.49
N THR A 96 -3.69 -5.14 -4.48
CA THR A 96 -3.11 -4.30 -3.44
C THR A 96 -1.61 -4.53 -3.35
N ALA A 97 -0.87 -3.47 -3.05
CA ALA A 97 0.57 -3.54 -2.85
C ALA A 97 0.99 -2.61 -1.72
N VAL A 98 1.88 -3.07 -0.87
CA VAL A 98 2.37 -2.31 0.27
C VAL A 98 3.89 -2.41 0.35
N LEU A 99 4.52 -1.46 1.05
CA LEU A 99 5.96 -1.53 1.30
C LEU A 99 6.29 -2.57 2.35
N HIS A 100 5.52 -2.58 3.44
CA HIS A 100 5.72 -3.55 4.53
C HIS A 100 4.42 -4.30 4.84
N TYR A 101 4.54 -5.62 5.01
CA TYR A 101 3.45 -6.48 5.38
C TYR A 101 3.77 -7.19 6.71
N LYS A 102 2.96 -6.96 7.74
CA LYS A 102 3.05 -7.63 9.03
C LYS A 102 2.09 -8.83 9.06
N SER A 103 2.52 -9.96 8.54
CA SER A 103 1.67 -11.14 8.44
C SER A 103 1.21 -11.68 9.79
N HIS A 104 1.98 -11.41 10.86
CA HIS A 104 1.67 -11.92 12.20
C HIS A 104 0.57 -11.12 12.92
N THR A 105 0.26 -9.90 12.46
CA THR A 105 -0.77 -9.05 13.08
C THR A 105 -1.93 -8.75 12.14
N SER A 106 -1.74 -8.95 10.83
CA SER A 106 -2.71 -8.51 9.82
C SER A 106 -3.82 -9.52 9.61
N VAL A 107 -5.06 -9.01 9.51
CA VAL A 107 -6.24 -9.78 9.10
C VAL A 107 -6.45 -9.75 7.59
N PHE A 108 -5.62 -9.02 6.85
CA PHE A 108 -5.69 -8.87 5.40
C PHE A 108 -4.35 -9.24 4.78
N GLU A 109 -4.38 -9.98 3.68
CA GLU A 109 -3.16 -10.30 2.92
C GLU A 109 -3.12 -9.44 1.66
N PRO A 110 -2.13 -8.54 1.51
CA PRO A 110 -1.98 -7.78 0.28
C PRO A 110 -1.56 -8.68 -0.88
N THR A 111 -1.89 -8.28 -2.10
CA THR A 111 -1.51 -9.04 -3.30
C THR A 111 0.01 -9.10 -3.44
N LEU A 112 0.67 -7.97 -3.21
CA LEU A 112 2.13 -7.84 -3.31
C LEU A 112 2.67 -7.00 -2.16
N TYR A 113 3.90 -7.25 -1.77
CA TYR A 113 4.57 -6.44 -0.75
C TYR A 113 6.08 -6.44 -1.02
N ALA A 114 6.74 -5.32 -0.70
CA ALA A 114 8.18 -5.22 -0.87
C ALA A 114 8.90 -6.09 0.17
N ASN A 115 8.56 -5.93 1.44
CA ASN A 115 9.14 -6.70 2.54
C ASN A 115 8.05 -7.17 3.51
N GLN A 116 8.24 -8.39 4.02
CA GLN A 116 7.51 -8.88 5.18
C GLN A 116 8.22 -8.37 6.43
N TRP A 117 7.45 -7.83 7.38
CA TRP A 117 7.99 -7.26 8.61
C TRP A 117 7.53 -8.09 9.80
N SER A 118 8.45 -8.81 10.42
CA SER A 118 8.14 -9.72 11.53
C SER A 118 8.37 -9.10 12.91
N SER A 119 8.96 -7.92 12.97
CA SER A 119 9.23 -7.21 14.21
C SER A 119 7.98 -6.49 14.73
N ASN A 120 7.94 -6.24 16.05
CA ASN A 120 6.93 -5.38 16.65
C ASN A 120 7.33 -3.90 16.66
N ASP A 121 8.48 -3.56 16.10
CA ASP A 121 8.94 -2.18 16.00
C ASP A 121 7.97 -1.34 15.18
N TRP A 122 7.78 -0.10 15.61
CA TRP A 122 6.96 0.86 14.90
C TRP A 122 7.77 1.49 13.76
N ILE A 123 7.31 1.32 12.53
CA ILE A 123 7.98 1.90 11.36
C ILE A 123 7.54 3.35 11.19
N ILE A 124 8.53 4.24 11.06
CA ILE A 124 8.29 5.65 10.74
C ILE A 124 8.88 5.93 9.36
N TYR A 125 8.00 6.29 8.43
CA TYR A 125 8.38 6.62 7.07
C TYR A 125 8.90 8.07 6.99
N PRO A 126 9.76 8.40 6.01
CA PRO A 126 10.36 9.75 5.96
C PRO A 126 9.37 10.88 5.66
N TRP A 127 8.18 10.56 5.16
CA TRP A 127 7.12 11.57 4.98
C TRP A 127 6.28 11.80 6.23
N GLU A 128 6.50 11.01 7.29
CA GLU A 128 5.75 11.13 8.54
C GLU A 128 6.51 11.98 9.56
N ARG A 129 5.76 12.54 10.51
CA ARG A 129 6.36 13.07 11.72
C ARG A 129 6.56 11.94 12.71
N LYS A 130 7.56 12.05 13.58
CA LYS A 130 7.86 11.00 14.59
C LYS A 130 6.71 10.78 15.58
N ASP A 131 5.81 11.75 15.70
CA ASP A 131 4.64 11.71 16.56
C ASP A 131 3.32 11.57 15.79
N SER A 132 3.37 11.24 14.51
CA SER A 132 2.18 11.09 13.68
C SER A 132 1.28 9.97 14.20
N LYS A 133 -0.03 10.20 14.08
CA LYS A 133 -1.05 9.22 14.41
C LYS A 133 -1.70 8.72 13.13
N SER A 134 -2.15 7.46 13.18
CA SER A 134 -2.89 6.88 12.07
C SER A 134 -4.27 7.54 11.96
N ILE A 135 -4.65 7.93 10.73
CA ILE A 135 -6.00 8.41 10.41
C ILE A 135 -6.49 7.72 9.14
N GLN A 136 -7.80 7.62 9.00
CA GLN A 136 -8.41 6.95 7.85
C GLN A 136 -8.95 8.00 6.86
N ASP A 137 -8.05 8.66 6.16
CA ASP A 137 -8.35 9.77 5.25
C ASP A 137 -9.31 9.39 4.12
N TYR A 138 -9.30 8.13 3.71
CA TYR A 138 -10.16 7.66 2.62
C TYR A 138 -11.64 7.62 2.99
N LYS A 139 -11.97 7.79 4.26
CA LYS A 139 -13.36 7.82 4.75
C LYS A 139 -13.94 9.22 4.83
N ILE A 140 -13.15 10.23 4.54
CA ILE A 140 -13.57 11.62 4.65
C ILE A 140 -14.29 12.08 3.38
#